data_e0aef04b12e94bd78511191251151a84
#
_entry.id   e0aef04b12e94bd78511191251151a84
#
_cell.length_a   1.000
_cell.length_b   1.000
_cell.length_c   1.000
_cell.angle_alpha   90.00
_cell.angle_beta   90.00
_cell.angle_gamma   90.00
#
_symmetry.space_group_name_H-M   'P 1'
#
loop_
_entity.id
_entity.type
_entity.pdbx_description
1 polymer ?
#
loop_
_entity_poly.entity_id
_entity_poly.type
_entity_poly.pdbx_seq_one_letter_code
_entity_poly.pdbx_strand_id
1 'polypeptide(L)'
;GEPYKNGRNLAAGSVRLLDCGACKDRRVTFMAFNVLEGFTEYAWKSQRLRAIEQLGFPICKYLASKQALTQFDMDAGIRHLRKYAQENDIPIDGIVVTYNDAAYARSCGRTGHHYKDGLAFKFEDDTYETVLRSIEWTPSRTGEIAPVAIFDTVEIDGCAVSRASLHNLSFIENLELAPGCRIKVSKRNQIIPHVEENLDRNCYSRDKVVPARCPCCGQPTRIHMTKNTVNGVEKVTAALFCDNEHCETRKLRKFVHFASPKALNIMGLSESILEKFIGKGWLHSYMDIFAL
;
A
#
# COMPACT_ATOMS: atom_id res chain seq x y z
N GLY A 1 -13.65 7.27 22.85
CA GLY A 1 -12.61 7.49 21.88
C GLY A 1 -13.19 8.14 20.63
N GLU A 2 -12.37 8.81 19.85
CA GLU A 2 -12.82 9.39 18.58
C GLU A 2 -13.33 8.28 17.64
N PRO A 3 -14.39 8.54 16.87
CA PRO A 3 -14.91 7.56 15.91
C PRO A 3 -13.88 7.27 14.82
N TYR A 4 -13.78 6.04 14.41
CA TYR A 4 -12.94 5.66 13.27
C TYR A 4 -13.46 6.32 11.99
N LYS A 5 -12.60 7.01 11.27
CA LYS A 5 -12.95 7.70 10.03
C LYS A 5 -12.97 6.77 8.79
N ASN A 6 -12.44 5.54 8.93
CA ASN A 6 -12.35 4.58 7.84
C ASN A 6 -12.77 3.19 8.34
N GLY A 7 -13.79 2.59 7.70
CA GLY A 7 -14.35 1.28 8.05
C GLY A 7 -13.33 0.13 7.94
N ARG A 8 -12.39 0.20 6.96
CA ARG A 8 -11.31 -0.78 6.82
C ARG A 8 -10.37 -0.78 8.03
N ASN A 9 -9.98 0.39 8.50
CA ASN A 9 -9.14 0.53 9.69
C ASN A 9 -9.89 0.10 10.96
N LEU A 10 -11.19 0.39 11.05
CA LEU A 10 -12.04 -0.09 12.13
C LEU A 10 -12.08 -1.62 12.17
N ALA A 11 -12.38 -2.28 11.04
CA ALA A 11 -12.45 -3.73 10.95
C ALA A 11 -11.10 -4.38 11.31
N ALA A 12 -10.00 -3.93 10.66
CA ALA A 12 -8.66 -4.44 10.90
C ALA A 12 -8.20 -4.24 12.37
N GLY A 13 -8.51 -3.10 12.97
CA GLY A 13 -8.23 -2.84 14.38
C GLY A 13 -9.09 -3.66 15.33
N SER A 14 -10.34 -3.94 14.96
CA SER A 14 -11.28 -4.69 15.79
C SER A 14 -10.90 -6.17 15.90
N VAL A 15 -10.55 -6.81 14.80
CA VAL A 15 -10.17 -8.23 14.80
C VAL A 15 -8.80 -8.50 15.47
N ARG A 16 -8.04 -7.45 15.78
CA ARG A 16 -6.77 -7.55 16.51
C ARG A 16 -6.87 -7.23 17.99
N LEU A 17 -8.07 -6.90 18.49
CA LEU A 17 -8.28 -6.65 19.92
C LEU A 17 -8.05 -7.94 20.72
N LEU A 18 -7.40 -7.79 21.86
CA LEU A 18 -7.21 -8.88 22.81
C LEU A 18 -8.53 -9.21 23.55
N ASP A 19 -9.40 -8.20 23.71
CA ASP A 19 -10.72 -8.38 24.30
C ASP A 19 -11.78 -8.61 23.21
N CYS A 20 -12.32 -9.82 23.16
CA CYS A 20 -13.38 -10.20 22.22
C CYS A 20 -14.71 -9.50 22.49
N GLY A 21 -15.01 -9.08 23.74
CA GLY A 21 -16.18 -8.31 24.09
C GLY A 21 -16.18 -6.95 23.39
N ALA A 22 -15.07 -6.24 23.44
CA ALA A 22 -14.90 -4.98 22.73
C ALA A 22 -15.00 -5.12 21.20
N CYS A 23 -14.61 -6.27 20.64
CA CYS A 23 -14.79 -6.55 19.21
C CYS A 23 -16.29 -6.74 18.87
N LYS A 24 -17.05 -7.44 19.72
CA LYS A 24 -18.48 -7.67 19.55
C LYS A 24 -19.26 -6.35 19.50
N ASP A 25 -18.91 -5.41 20.37
CA ASP A 25 -19.57 -4.10 20.45
C ASP A 25 -19.40 -3.25 19.18
N ARG A 26 -18.34 -3.51 18.41
CA ARG A 26 -18.06 -2.83 17.15
C ARG A 26 -18.85 -3.37 15.95
N ARG A 27 -19.63 -4.43 16.13
CA ARG A 27 -20.53 -5.03 15.13
C ARG A 27 -19.85 -5.30 13.79
N VAL A 28 -18.61 -5.81 13.80
CA VAL A 28 -17.90 -6.21 12.58
C VAL A 28 -18.61 -7.41 11.95
N THR A 29 -19.01 -7.27 10.69
CA THR A 29 -19.66 -8.33 9.92
C THR A 29 -18.66 -9.09 9.08
N PHE A 30 -18.66 -10.42 9.18
CA PHE A 30 -17.91 -11.30 8.30
C PHE A 30 -18.70 -11.55 7.01
N MET A 31 -18.05 -11.49 5.86
CA MET A 31 -18.64 -11.84 4.56
C MET A 31 -17.67 -12.73 3.79
N ALA A 32 -18.07 -13.96 3.46
CA ALA A 32 -17.27 -14.87 2.64
C ALA A 32 -17.34 -14.47 1.15
N PHE A 33 -16.20 -14.37 0.48
CA PHE A 33 -16.13 -14.04 -0.94
C PHE A 33 -15.47 -15.15 -1.79
N ASN A 34 -14.82 -16.12 -1.16
CA ASN A 34 -14.20 -17.27 -1.83
C ASN A 34 -14.11 -18.46 -0.88
N VAL A 35 -14.00 -19.66 -1.44
CA VAL A 35 -13.75 -20.91 -0.74
C VAL A 35 -12.43 -21.49 -1.21
N LEU A 36 -11.42 -21.44 -0.36
CA LEU A 36 -10.07 -21.87 -0.69
C LEU A 36 -9.94 -23.40 -0.72
N GLU A 37 -10.54 -24.08 0.27
CA GLU A 37 -10.50 -25.53 0.44
C GLU A 37 -11.87 -26.06 0.91
N GLY A 38 -12.12 -27.35 0.70
CA GLY A 38 -13.40 -27.99 1.01
C GLY A 38 -14.42 -27.88 -0.11
N PHE A 39 -15.60 -28.42 0.12
CA PHE A 39 -16.74 -28.45 -0.79
C PHE A 39 -16.38 -28.98 -2.19
N THR A 40 -15.54 -30.03 -2.23
CA THR A 40 -15.00 -30.61 -3.47
C THR A 40 -16.06 -31.30 -4.32
N GLU A 41 -17.20 -31.63 -3.75
CA GLU A 41 -18.40 -32.16 -4.42
C GLU A 41 -19.05 -31.15 -5.37
N TYR A 42 -18.78 -29.85 -5.20
CA TYR A 42 -19.29 -28.81 -6.10
C TYR A 42 -18.24 -28.40 -7.14
N ALA A 43 -18.60 -28.55 -8.41
CA ALA A 43 -17.72 -28.18 -9.53
C ALA A 43 -17.57 -26.66 -9.70
N TRP A 44 -18.60 -25.88 -9.31
CA TRP A 44 -18.63 -24.45 -9.53
C TRP A 44 -18.37 -23.66 -8.24
N LYS A 45 -17.53 -22.62 -8.30
CA LYS A 45 -17.29 -21.73 -7.16
C LYS A 45 -18.56 -21.12 -6.61
N SER A 46 -19.49 -20.72 -7.49
CA SER A 46 -20.78 -20.18 -7.08
C SER A 46 -21.63 -21.17 -6.26
N GLN A 47 -21.52 -22.47 -6.53
CA GLN A 47 -22.19 -23.49 -5.72
C GLN A 47 -21.54 -23.61 -4.33
N ARG A 48 -20.20 -23.53 -4.25
CA ARG A 48 -19.47 -23.56 -2.97
C ARG A 48 -19.83 -22.37 -2.09
N LEU A 49 -19.94 -21.17 -2.67
CA LEU A 49 -20.41 -19.98 -1.94
C LEU A 49 -21.83 -20.15 -1.41
N ARG A 50 -22.76 -20.71 -2.22
CA ARG A 50 -24.12 -21.02 -1.75
C ARG A 50 -24.13 -22.06 -0.61
N ALA A 51 -23.24 -23.05 -0.66
CA ALA A 51 -23.14 -24.03 0.43
C ALA A 51 -22.70 -23.35 1.74
N ILE A 52 -21.78 -22.38 1.69
CA ILE A 52 -21.39 -21.57 2.85
C ILE A 52 -22.58 -20.73 3.36
N GLU A 53 -23.34 -20.13 2.46
CA GLU A 53 -24.54 -19.36 2.80
C GLU A 53 -25.58 -20.24 3.52
N GLN A 54 -25.78 -21.49 3.05
CA GLN A 54 -26.66 -22.46 3.69
C GLN A 54 -26.20 -22.87 5.11
N LEU A 55 -24.91 -22.76 5.41
CA LEU A 55 -24.38 -22.93 6.76
C LEU A 55 -24.59 -21.69 7.66
N GLY A 56 -25.23 -20.63 7.16
CA GLY A 56 -25.55 -19.42 7.90
C GLY A 56 -24.47 -18.32 7.83
N PHE A 57 -23.45 -18.46 7.00
CA PHE A 57 -22.45 -17.40 6.83
C PHE A 57 -22.88 -16.42 5.74
N PRO A 58 -22.86 -15.11 6.00
CA PRO A 58 -23.05 -14.11 4.97
C PRO A 58 -22.00 -14.23 3.86
N ILE A 59 -22.44 -14.09 2.61
CA ILE A 59 -21.57 -14.11 1.44
C ILE A 59 -21.59 -12.77 0.71
N CYS A 60 -20.49 -12.43 0.06
CA CYS A 60 -20.44 -11.27 -0.84
C CYS A 60 -21.39 -11.47 -2.02
N LYS A 61 -22.07 -10.40 -2.42
CA LYS A 61 -22.91 -10.42 -3.64
C LYS A 61 -22.04 -10.75 -4.84
N TYR A 62 -22.49 -11.69 -5.67
CA TYR A 62 -21.83 -12.06 -6.91
C TYR A 62 -22.83 -12.26 -8.05
N LEU A 63 -22.33 -12.21 -9.26
CA LEU A 63 -23.03 -12.63 -10.48
C LEU A 63 -22.28 -13.82 -11.07
N ALA A 64 -22.99 -14.80 -11.59
CA ALA A 64 -22.39 -15.97 -12.21
C ALA A 64 -23.01 -16.23 -13.58
N SER A 65 -22.18 -16.55 -14.57
CA SER A 65 -22.58 -16.99 -15.90
C SER A 65 -21.96 -18.35 -16.20
N LYS A 66 -22.66 -19.16 -16.98
CA LYS A 66 -22.15 -20.40 -17.60
C LYS A 66 -21.57 -20.17 -18.99
N GLN A 67 -21.79 -18.97 -19.54
CA GLN A 67 -21.32 -18.58 -20.87
C GLN A 67 -20.17 -17.59 -20.76
N ALA A 68 -19.38 -17.48 -21.82
CA ALA A 68 -18.39 -16.43 -21.93
C ALA A 68 -19.07 -15.05 -21.84
N LEU A 69 -18.49 -14.14 -21.06
CA LEU A 69 -19.01 -12.80 -20.89
C LEU A 69 -18.53 -11.90 -22.04
N THR A 70 -19.45 -11.12 -22.59
CA THR A 70 -19.11 -10.04 -23.52
C THR A 70 -18.68 -8.79 -22.72
N GLN A 71 -18.09 -7.81 -23.40
CA GLN A 71 -17.78 -6.50 -22.80
C GLN A 71 -19.06 -5.85 -22.21
N PHE A 72 -20.17 -5.94 -22.92
CA PHE A 72 -21.44 -5.39 -22.46
C PHE A 72 -21.94 -6.07 -21.17
N ASP A 73 -21.82 -7.41 -21.07
CA ASP A 73 -22.19 -8.15 -19.86
C ASP A 73 -21.32 -7.75 -18.67
N MET A 74 -20.02 -7.56 -18.91
CA MET A 74 -19.07 -7.11 -17.90
C MET A 74 -19.44 -5.73 -17.37
N ASP A 75 -19.67 -4.76 -18.25
CA ASP A 75 -20.03 -3.40 -17.89
C ASP A 75 -21.37 -3.34 -17.13
N ALA A 76 -22.35 -4.14 -17.55
CA ALA A 76 -23.63 -4.25 -16.86
C ALA A 76 -23.48 -4.86 -15.47
N GLY A 77 -22.67 -5.93 -15.35
CA GLY A 77 -22.38 -6.59 -14.08
C GLY A 77 -21.67 -5.67 -13.10
N ILE A 78 -20.67 -4.93 -13.56
CA ILE A 78 -19.92 -3.95 -12.76
C ILE A 78 -20.86 -2.87 -12.23
N ARG A 79 -21.68 -2.28 -13.09
CA ARG A 79 -22.68 -1.27 -12.66
C ARG A 79 -23.65 -1.82 -11.64
N HIS A 80 -24.16 -3.04 -11.84
CA HIS A 80 -25.10 -3.68 -10.92
C HIS A 80 -24.48 -3.91 -9.54
N LEU A 81 -23.27 -4.48 -9.47
CA LEU A 81 -22.60 -4.75 -8.20
C LEU A 81 -22.17 -3.47 -7.48
N ARG A 82 -21.74 -2.44 -8.22
CA ARG A 82 -21.41 -1.12 -7.65
C ARG A 82 -22.65 -0.47 -7.02
N LYS A 83 -23.79 -0.49 -7.73
CA LYS A 83 -25.07 0.01 -7.22
C LYS A 83 -25.51 -0.75 -5.96
N TYR A 84 -25.44 -2.07 -5.97
CA TYR A 84 -25.76 -2.89 -4.81
C TYR A 84 -24.88 -2.55 -3.60
N ALA A 85 -23.58 -2.37 -3.80
CA ALA A 85 -22.65 -2.01 -2.73
C ALA A 85 -22.99 -0.63 -2.14
N GLN A 86 -23.34 0.36 -2.97
CA GLN A 86 -23.76 1.69 -2.52
C GLN A 86 -25.08 1.65 -1.74
N GLU A 87 -26.08 0.90 -2.21
CA GLU A 87 -27.39 0.78 -1.55
C GLU A 87 -27.31 0.05 -0.20
N ASN A 88 -26.27 -0.76 0.01
CA ASN A 88 -26.09 -1.55 1.25
C ASN A 88 -24.92 -1.04 2.11
N ASP A 89 -24.38 0.14 1.81
CA ASP A 89 -23.25 0.75 2.53
C ASP A 89 -22.02 -0.18 2.66
N ILE A 90 -21.73 -0.92 1.58
CA ILE A 90 -20.57 -1.84 1.51
C ILE A 90 -19.43 -1.12 0.79
N PRO A 91 -18.34 -0.78 1.48
CA PRO A 91 -17.19 -0.13 0.84
C PRO A 91 -16.47 -1.12 -0.09
N ILE A 92 -16.36 -0.76 -1.37
CA ILE A 92 -15.62 -1.54 -2.38
C ILE A 92 -14.69 -0.64 -3.17
N ASP A 93 -13.49 -1.12 -3.49
CA ASP A 93 -12.48 -0.44 -4.31
C ASP A 93 -12.36 -1.05 -5.72
N GLY A 94 -13.15 -2.07 -6.00
CA GLY A 94 -13.15 -2.77 -7.28
C GLY A 94 -14.00 -4.03 -7.26
N ILE A 95 -13.96 -4.75 -8.37
CA ILE A 95 -14.67 -6.01 -8.58
C ILE A 95 -13.70 -7.06 -9.10
N VAL A 96 -13.79 -8.27 -8.59
CA VAL A 96 -12.97 -9.39 -9.03
C VAL A 96 -13.79 -10.29 -9.94
N VAL A 97 -13.30 -10.55 -11.14
CA VAL A 97 -13.88 -11.47 -12.12
C VAL A 97 -13.03 -12.72 -12.15
N THR A 98 -13.62 -13.87 -11.83
CA THR A 98 -12.88 -15.15 -11.79
C THR A 98 -13.60 -16.22 -12.60
N TYR A 99 -12.87 -17.24 -13.02
CA TYR A 99 -13.48 -18.43 -13.57
C TYR A 99 -14.35 -19.12 -12.51
N ASN A 100 -15.59 -19.46 -12.92
CA ASN A 100 -16.53 -20.13 -12.03
C ASN A 100 -16.24 -21.64 -11.88
N ASP A 101 -15.69 -22.28 -12.93
CA ASP A 101 -15.23 -23.68 -12.87
C ASP A 101 -14.02 -23.81 -11.93
N ALA A 102 -14.20 -24.56 -10.84
CA ALA A 102 -13.20 -24.66 -9.79
C ALA A 102 -11.97 -25.48 -10.20
N ALA A 103 -12.14 -26.47 -11.10
CA ALA A 103 -11.03 -27.29 -11.58
C ALA A 103 -10.18 -26.48 -12.57
N TYR A 104 -10.82 -25.79 -13.50
CA TYR A 104 -10.14 -24.89 -14.43
C TYR A 104 -9.42 -23.76 -13.69
N ALA A 105 -10.08 -23.12 -12.75
CA ALA A 105 -9.47 -22.06 -11.92
C ALA A 105 -8.18 -22.52 -11.23
N ARG A 106 -8.14 -23.75 -10.70
CA ARG A 106 -6.92 -24.32 -10.10
C ARG A 106 -5.83 -24.60 -11.14
N SER A 107 -6.22 -25.03 -12.36
CA SER A 107 -5.24 -25.32 -13.43
C SER A 107 -4.52 -24.09 -13.93
N CYS A 108 -5.09 -22.88 -13.76
CA CYS A 108 -4.44 -21.61 -14.06
C CYS A 108 -3.21 -21.31 -13.18
N GLY A 109 -3.02 -22.10 -12.11
CA GLY A 109 -1.90 -21.96 -11.19
C GLY A 109 -2.09 -20.85 -10.15
N ARG A 110 -1.05 -20.62 -9.33
CA ARG A 110 -1.04 -19.59 -8.29
C ARG A 110 0.30 -18.88 -8.20
N THR A 111 0.28 -17.66 -7.70
CA THR A 111 1.46 -16.97 -7.16
C THR A 111 1.65 -17.36 -5.69
N GLY A 112 2.61 -16.79 -4.99
CA GLY A 112 2.77 -17.02 -3.54
C GLY A 112 1.52 -16.70 -2.71
N HIS A 113 0.67 -15.78 -3.19
CA HIS A 113 -0.47 -15.26 -2.42
C HIS A 113 -1.84 -15.36 -3.12
N HIS A 114 -1.88 -15.45 -4.46
CA HIS A 114 -3.13 -15.41 -5.23
C HIS A 114 -3.18 -16.49 -6.30
N TYR A 115 -4.40 -16.99 -6.59
CA TYR A 115 -4.64 -17.80 -7.77
C TYR A 115 -4.63 -16.92 -9.03
N LYS A 116 -4.19 -17.48 -10.16
CA LYS A 116 -4.18 -16.83 -11.48
C LYS A 116 -5.49 -17.08 -12.23
N ASP A 117 -6.58 -17.13 -11.51
CA ASP A 117 -7.89 -17.60 -11.96
C ASP A 117 -8.86 -16.46 -12.29
N GLY A 118 -8.36 -15.23 -12.39
CA GLY A 118 -9.20 -14.08 -12.70
C GLY A 118 -8.44 -12.77 -12.78
N LEU A 119 -9.22 -11.71 -12.93
CA LEU A 119 -8.76 -10.33 -13.05
C LEU A 119 -9.49 -9.45 -12.03
N ALA A 120 -8.77 -8.51 -11.43
CA ALA A 120 -9.36 -7.45 -10.61
C ALA A 120 -9.59 -6.21 -11.49
N PHE A 121 -10.84 -5.77 -11.54
CA PHE A 121 -11.23 -4.48 -12.09
C PHE A 121 -11.26 -3.48 -10.94
N LYS A 122 -10.32 -2.54 -10.94
CA LYS A 122 -10.26 -1.46 -9.96
C LYS A 122 -11.03 -0.26 -10.45
N PHE A 123 -11.78 0.37 -9.54
CA PHE A 123 -12.36 1.69 -9.82
C PHE A 123 -11.25 2.74 -9.86
N GLU A 124 -11.49 3.80 -10.61
CA GLU A 124 -10.63 4.98 -10.54
C GLU A 124 -10.78 5.61 -9.16
N ASP A 125 -9.64 5.90 -8.54
CA ASP A 125 -9.61 6.62 -7.27
C ASP A 125 -9.95 8.10 -7.53
N ASP A 126 -10.71 8.72 -6.63
CA ASP A 126 -10.96 10.15 -6.67
C ASP A 126 -9.64 10.90 -6.50
N THR A 127 -9.45 11.95 -7.32
CA THR A 127 -8.26 12.81 -7.26
C THR A 127 -8.59 14.19 -6.71
N TYR A 128 -7.66 14.74 -5.94
CA TYR A 128 -7.78 16.01 -5.26
C TYR A 128 -6.62 16.91 -5.64
N GLU A 129 -6.90 18.18 -5.95
CA GLU A 129 -5.87 19.16 -6.27
C GLU A 129 -5.28 19.76 -5.00
N THR A 130 -3.96 19.91 -4.97
CA THR A 130 -3.22 20.53 -3.88
C THR A 130 -1.90 21.13 -4.38
N VAL A 131 -1.16 21.82 -3.50
CA VAL A 131 0.13 22.44 -3.86
C VAL A 131 1.26 21.69 -3.16
N LEU A 132 2.25 21.23 -3.94
CA LEU A 132 3.48 20.63 -3.45
C LEU A 132 4.32 21.71 -2.75
N ARG A 133 4.52 21.63 -1.44
CA ARG A 133 5.27 22.61 -0.64
C ARG A 133 6.74 22.31 -0.60
N SER A 134 7.10 21.05 -0.40
CA SER A 134 8.49 20.60 -0.36
C SER A 134 8.60 19.10 -0.67
N ILE A 135 9.82 18.66 -0.92
CA ILE A 135 10.17 17.25 -1.00
C ILE A 135 11.16 16.96 0.13
N GLU A 136 10.77 16.09 1.05
CA GLU A 136 11.66 15.60 2.10
C GLU A 136 12.45 14.39 1.58
N TRP A 137 13.75 14.35 1.91
CA TRP A 137 14.66 13.33 1.48
C TRP A 137 15.30 12.65 2.70
N THR A 138 15.03 11.36 2.87
CA THR A 138 15.51 10.62 4.06
C THR A 138 16.26 9.36 3.64
N PRO A 139 17.52 9.16 4.10
CA PRO A 139 18.27 7.94 3.84
C PRO A 139 17.63 6.72 4.51
N SER A 140 17.49 5.64 3.75
CA SER A 140 17.13 4.32 4.26
C SER A 140 18.33 3.59 4.88
N ARG A 141 18.11 2.41 5.44
CA ARG A 141 19.19 1.55 5.97
C ARG A 141 20.22 1.13 4.91
N THR A 142 19.82 1.03 3.66
CA THR A 142 20.71 0.67 2.54
C THR A 142 21.46 1.85 1.96
N GLY A 143 21.09 3.08 2.35
CA GLY A 143 21.64 4.32 1.82
C GLY A 143 20.78 4.96 0.74
N GLU A 144 19.78 4.26 0.18
CA GLU A 144 18.82 4.87 -0.74
C GLU A 144 18.08 6.01 -0.03
N ILE A 145 18.03 7.17 -0.67
CA ILE A 145 17.37 8.37 -0.15
C ILE A 145 15.96 8.41 -0.73
N ALA A 146 14.99 8.10 0.13
CA ALA A 146 13.58 8.05 -0.24
C ALA A 146 12.96 9.45 -0.26
N PRO A 147 12.39 9.91 -1.37
CA PRO A 147 11.69 11.19 -1.46
C PRO A 147 10.23 11.06 -0.98
N VAL A 148 9.77 12.06 -0.22
CA VAL A 148 8.39 12.18 0.26
C VAL A 148 7.88 13.59 -0.09
N ALA A 149 6.77 13.66 -0.82
CA ALA A 149 6.07 14.92 -1.08
C ALA A 149 5.41 15.42 0.20
N ILE A 150 5.57 16.71 0.47
CA ILE A 150 4.82 17.46 1.48
C ILE A 150 3.98 18.49 0.73
N PHE A 151 2.66 18.43 0.93
CA PHE A 151 1.71 19.30 0.23
C PHE A 151 0.65 19.82 1.18
N ASP A 152 -0.11 20.82 0.74
CA ASP A 152 -1.21 21.36 1.53
C ASP A 152 -2.21 20.26 1.84
N THR A 153 -2.67 20.21 3.09
CA THR A 153 -3.56 19.16 3.57
C THR A 153 -4.84 19.11 2.76
N VAL A 154 -5.16 17.93 2.24
CA VAL A 154 -6.45 17.63 1.60
C VAL A 154 -7.18 16.58 2.42
N GLU A 155 -8.51 16.67 2.45
CA GLU A 155 -9.34 15.64 3.08
C GLU A 155 -9.74 14.60 2.04
N ILE A 156 -9.34 13.35 2.27
CA ILE A 156 -9.63 12.22 1.39
C ILE A 156 -10.24 11.11 2.25
N ASP A 157 -11.47 10.71 1.95
CA ASP A 157 -12.23 9.70 2.71
C ASP A 157 -12.24 9.98 4.23
N GLY A 158 -12.48 11.24 4.61
CA GLY A 158 -12.51 11.68 6.01
C GLY A 158 -11.14 11.67 6.71
N CYS A 159 -10.05 11.52 5.99
CA CYS A 159 -8.69 11.59 6.53
C CYS A 159 -7.93 12.79 5.98
N ALA A 160 -7.28 13.55 6.86
CA ALA A 160 -6.37 14.62 6.47
C ALA A 160 -5.06 14.01 5.92
N VAL A 161 -4.74 14.31 4.67
CA VAL A 161 -3.55 13.81 3.96
C VAL A 161 -2.71 14.99 3.52
N SER A 162 -1.42 14.99 3.88
CA SER A 162 -0.45 16.04 3.53
C SER A 162 0.90 15.49 3.07
N ARG A 163 1.03 14.16 2.98
CA ARG A 163 2.29 13.49 2.65
C ARG A 163 2.04 12.30 1.72
N ALA A 164 2.89 12.12 0.70
CA ALA A 164 2.88 10.95 -0.17
C ALA A 164 4.30 10.52 -0.54
N SER A 165 4.53 9.21 -0.65
CA SER A 165 5.81 8.71 -1.17
C SER A 165 5.96 9.08 -2.65
N LEU A 166 7.14 9.57 -3.03
CA LEU A 166 7.53 9.79 -4.42
C LEU A 166 8.39 8.65 -4.97
N HIS A 167 8.45 7.54 -4.25
CA HIS A 167 9.11 6.29 -4.61
C HIS A 167 10.62 6.44 -4.87
N ASN A 168 11.02 7.11 -5.94
CA ASN A 168 12.40 7.28 -6.37
C ASN A 168 12.57 8.52 -7.26
N LEU A 169 13.81 8.80 -7.66
CA LEU A 169 14.12 9.96 -8.48
C LEU A 169 13.42 9.94 -9.85
N SER A 170 13.34 8.78 -10.51
CA SER A 170 12.66 8.67 -11.80
C SER A 170 11.19 9.06 -11.74
N PHE A 171 10.51 8.82 -10.62
CA PHE A 171 9.12 9.23 -10.43
C PHE A 171 8.96 10.74 -10.40
N ILE A 172 9.88 11.44 -9.70
CA ILE A 172 9.93 12.90 -9.64
C ILE A 172 10.19 13.49 -11.01
N GLU A 173 11.16 12.94 -11.74
CA GLU A 173 11.55 13.39 -13.08
C GLU A 173 10.43 13.18 -14.11
N ASN A 174 9.77 12.02 -14.08
CA ASN A 174 8.68 11.73 -15.01
C ASN A 174 7.46 12.65 -14.83
N LEU A 175 7.19 13.06 -13.60
CA LEU A 175 6.12 13.99 -13.27
C LEU A 175 6.61 15.45 -13.25
N GLU A 176 7.91 15.70 -13.45
CA GLU A 176 8.50 17.05 -13.40
C GLU A 176 8.13 17.82 -12.11
N LEU A 177 8.18 17.11 -10.95
CA LEU A 177 7.74 17.67 -9.68
C LEU A 177 8.75 18.70 -9.12
N ALA A 178 8.23 19.86 -8.77
CA ALA A 178 8.99 20.91 -8.10
C ALA A 178 8.15 21.58 -6.99
N PRO A 179 8.75 22.04 -5.89
CA PRO A 179 8.04 22.81 -4.88
C PRO A 179 7.31 24.02 -5.51
N GLY A 180 6.07 24.22 -5.11
CA GLY A 180 5.18 25.27 -5.63
C GLY A 180 4.25 24.81 -6.75
N CYS A 181 4.45 23.66 -7.40
CA CYS A 181 3.55 23.17 -8.43
C CYS A 181 2.23 22.65 -7.84
N ARG A 182 1.15 22.79 -8.61
CA ARG A 182 -0.14 22.15 -8.32
C ARG A 182 -0.07 20.69 -8.75
N ILE A 183 -0.53 19.81 -7.88
CA ILE A 183 -0.53 18.37 -8.09
C ILE A 183 -1.90 17.78 -7.84
N LYS A 184 -2.21 16.66 -8.50
CA LYS A 184 -3.34 15.81 -8.14
C LYS A 184 -2.84 14.68 -7.26
N VAL A 185 -3.56 14.45 -6.18
CA VAL A 185 -3.27 13.36 -5.23
C VAL A 185 -4.50 12.46 -5.06
N SER A 186 -4.26 11.19 -4.81
CA SER A 186 -5.29 10.19 -4.54
C SER A 186 -4.92 9.34 -3.32
N LYS A 187 -5.83 8.46 -2.90
CA LYS A 187 -5.56 7.38 -1.93
C LYS A 187 -5.71 6.04 -2.60
N ARG A 188 -4.63 5.49 -3.14
CA ARG A 188 -4.65 4.17 -3.74
C ARG A 188 -5.03 3.09 -2.73
N ASN A 189 -5.93 2.21 -3.15
CA ASN A 189 -6.52 1.18 -2.28
C ASN A 189 -7.13 1.75 -0.97
N GLN A 190 -7.66 2.99 -1.01
CA GLN A 190 -8.27 3.71 0.13
C GLN A 190 -7.31 3.97 1.31
N ILE A 191 -6.02 3.72 1.18
CA ILE A 191 -5.04 3.83 2.28
C ILE A 191 -3.82 4.67 1.91
N ILE A 192 -3.21 4.42 0.74
CA ILE A 192 -1.86 4.89 0.43
C ILE A 192 -1.94 6.19 -0.37
N PRO A 193 -1.53 7.34 0.20
CA PRO A 193 -1.44 8.59 -0.54
C PRO A 193 -0.48 8.46 -1.74
N HIS A 194 -0.91 8.95 -2.87
CA HIS A 194 -0.15 8.91 -4.12
C HIS A 194 -0.28 10.23 -4.88
N VAL A 195 0.81 10.67 -5.51
CA VAL A 195 0.79 11.79 -6.44
C VAL A 195 0.54 11.25 -7.84
N GLU A 196 -0.59 11.63 -8.44
CA GLU A 196 -1.03 11.11 -9.74
C GLU A 196 -0.51 11.94 -10.89
N GLU A 197 -0.52 13.28 -10.75
CA GLU A 197 -0.23 14.20 -11.84
C GLU A 197 0.35 15.51 -11.32
N ASN A 198 1.22 16.13 -12.11
CA ASN A 198 1.64 17.52 -11.97
C ASN A 198 0.89 18.39 -12.99
N LEU A 199 0.14 19.37 -12.50
CA LEU A 199 -0.67 20.28 -13.33
C LEU A 199 0.15 21.45 -13.90
N ASP A 200 1.28 21.78 -13.28
CA ASP A 200 2.13 22.91 -13.62
C ASP A 200 3.50 22.42 -14.13
N ARG A 201 3.50 21.66 -15.23
CA ARG A 201 4.74 21.18 -15.86
C ARG A 201 5.63 22.34 -16.31
N ASN A 202 6.91 22.07 -16.55
CA ASN A 202 7.97 23.00 -16.95
C ASN A 202 8.59 23.86 -15.82
N CYS A 203 8.30 23.55 -14.54
CA CYS A 203 8.98 24.20 -13.40
C CYS A 203 10.11 23.34 -12.80
N TYR A 204 10.27 22.10 -13.29
CA TYR A 204 11.27 21.16 -12.78
C TYR A 204 12.68 21.54 -13.19
N SER A 205 13.59 21.54 -12.24
CA SER A 205 15.03 21.59 -12.46
C SER A 205 15.69 20.62 -11.48
N ARG A 206 16.42 19.64 -12.01
CA ARG A 206 17.08 18.63 -11.20
C ARG A 206 17.95 19.25 -10.10
N ASP A 207 18.77 20.23 -10.45
CA ASP A 207 19.71 20.88 -9.53
C ASP A 207 19.02 21.63 -8.38
N LYS A 208 17.76 22.04 -8.56
CA LYS A 208 16.98 22.72 -7.54
C LYS A 208 16.17 21.76 -6.67
N VAL A 209 15.82 20.59 -7.20
CA VAL A 209 14.92 19.64 -6.54
C VAL A 209 15.70 18.52 -5.87
N VAL A 210 16.77 18.03 -6.50
CA VAL A 210 17.53 16.86 -6.03
C VAL A 210 18.72 17.33 -5.18
N PRO A 211 18.82 16.91 -3.92
CA PRO A 211 19.90 17.34 -3.06
C PRO A 211 21.25 16.75 -3.51
N ALA A 212 22.22 17.61 -3.81
CA ALA A 212 23.57 17.21 -4.13
C ALA A 212 24.35 16.63 -2.94
N ARG A 213 23.84 16.87 -1.71
CA ARG A 213 24.38 16.36 -0.46
C ARG A 213 23.31 15.67 0.36
N CYS A 214 23.70 14.62 1.07
CA CYS A 214 22.79 13.93 1.98
C CYS A 214 22.25 14.91 3.04
N PRO A 215 20.92 15.04 3.19
CA PRO A 215 20.34 15.98 4.16
C PRO A 215 20.70 15.67 5.64
N CYS A 216 21.12 14.43 5.90
CA CYS A 216 21.41 13.99 7.28
C CYS A 216 22.88 14.08 7.63
N CYS A 217 23.81 13.73 6.74
CA CYS A 217 25.26 13.70 7.06
C CYS A 217 26.10 14.67 6.23
N GLY A 218 25.52 15.42 5.29
CA GLY A 218 26.20 16.41 4.45
C GLY A 218 27.16 15.85 3.40
N GLN A 219 27.38 14.53 3.35
CA GLN A 219 28.25 13.92 2.34
C GLN A 219 27.61 13.96 0.93
N PRO A 220 28.39 13.98 -0.14
CA PRO A 220 27.87 13.97 -1.51
C PRO A 220 26.90 12.80 -1.74
N THR A 221 25.83 13.05 -2.47
CA THR A 221 24.90 12.00 -2.92
C THR A 221 25.30 11.46 -4.29
N ARG A 222 24.87 10.24 -4.61
CA ARG A 222 25.08 9.61 -5.92
C ARG A 222 23.78 9.09 -6.48
N ILE A 223 23.65 9.12 -7.80
CA ILE A 223 22.49 8.54 -8.49
C ILE A 223 22.90 7.15 -8.97
N HIS A 224 22.15 6.15 -8.53
CA HIS A 224 22.27 4.77 -8.99
C HIS A 224 21.15 4.47 -9.97
N MET A 225 21.51 3.85 -11.11
CA MET A 225 20.55 3.40 -12.11
C MET A 225 20.36 1.90 -11.97
N THR A 226 19.12 1.47 -11.73
CA THR A 226 18.76 0.05 -11.67
C THR A 226 17.95 -0.33 -12.89
N LYS A 227 18.37 -1.40 -13.58
CA LYS A 227 17.63 -1.96 -14.70
C LYS A 227 16.84 -3.17 -14.22
N ASN A 228 15.55 -3.13 -14.41
CA ASN A 228 14.64 -4.24 -14.08
C ASN A 228 13.82 -4.60 -15.33
N THR A 229 13.64 -5.88 -15.59
CA THR A 229 12.74 -6.33 -16.65
C THR A 229 11.39 -6.67 -16.05
N VAL A 230 10.37 -5.92 -16.43
CA VAL A 230 8.98 -6.15 -16.01
C VAL A 230 8.15 -6.46 -17.25
N ASN A 231 7.55 -7.65 -17.29
CA ASN A 231 6.74 -8.13 -18.43
C ASN A 231 7.49 -8.06 -19.78
N GLY A 232 8.81 -8.37 -19.79
CA GLY A 232 9.64 -8.33 -21.01
C GLY A 232 10.10 -6.94 -21.43
N VAL A 233 9.74 -5.88 -20.69
CA VAL A 233 10.18 -4.51 -20.97
C VAL A 233 11.27 -4.11 -19.98
N GLU A 234 12.43 -3.65 -20.49
CA GLU A 234 13.46 -3.06 -19.63
C GLU A 234 12.98 -1.73 -19.06
N LYS A 235 12.92 -1.65 -17.74
CA LYS A 235 12.63 -0.41 -17.01
C LYS A 235 13.88 0.03 -16.26
N VAL A 236 14.39 1.20 -16.62
CA VAL A 236 15.50 1.85 -15.91
C VAL A 236 14.91 2.77 -14.84
N THR A 237 15.36 2.62 -13.60
CA THR A 237 14.94 3.43 -12.46
C THR A 237 16.13 4.09 -11.83
N ALA A 238 16.09 5.42 -11.70
CA ALA A 238 17.09 6.21 -11.00
C ALA A 238 16.67 6.37 -9.52
N ALA A 239 17.61 6.14 -8.63
CA ALA A 239 17.44 6.39 -7.20
C ALA A 239 18.66 7.15 -6.65
N LEU A 240 18.40 8.02 -5.67
CA LEU A 240 19.44 8.81 -5.02
C LEU A 240 20.00 8.04 -3.81
N PHE A 241 21.32 8.06 -3.62
CA PHE A 241 22.00 7.34 -2.55
C PHE A 241 22.94 8.22 -1.74
N CYS A 242 23.01 7.92 -0.46
CA CYS A 242 24.06 8.33 0.45
C CYS A 242 24.99 7.13 0.66
N ASP A 243 26.20 7.18 0.12
CA ASP A 243 27.18 6.08 0.24
C ASP A 243 27.92 6.08 1.59
N ASN A 244 27.75 7.12 2.42
CA ASN A 244 28.39 7.20 3.72
C ASN A 244 27.85 6.13 4.68
N GLU A 245 28.68 5.14 5.01
CA GLU A 245 28.31 4.08 5.96
C GLU A 245 28.17 4.58 7.39
N HIS A 246 28.80 5.72 7.72
CA HIS A 246 28.74 6.37 9.03
C HIS A 246 27.59 7.39 9.14
N CYS A 247 26.69 7.46 8.15
CA CYS A 247 25.51 8.31 8.26
C CYS A 247 24.64 7.87 9.44
N GLU A 248 24.42 8.75 10.41
CA GLU A 248 23.67 8.43 11.63
C GLU A 248 22.25 7.92 11.35
N THR A 249 21.56 8.51 10.38
CA THR A 249 20.22 8.04 9.97
C THR A 249 20.28 6.63 9.38
N ARG A 250 21.30 6.30 8.56
CA ARG A 250 21.46 4.92 8.07
C ARG A 250 21.72 3.95 9.21
N LYS A 251 22.56 4.34 10.18
CA LYS A 251 22.84 3.56 11.40
C LYS A 251 21.54 3.30 12.15
N LEU A 252 20.79 4.35 12.48
CA LEU A 252 19.49 4.23 13.16
C LEU A 252 18.54 3.30 12.42
N ARG A 253 18.35 3.47 11.10
CA ARG A 253 17.49 2.62 10.28
C ARG A 253 17.92 1.15 10.24
N LYS A 254 19.21 0.86 10.32
CA LYS A 254 19.74 -0.51 10.46
C LYS A 254 19.29 -1.13 11.79
N PHE A 255 19.42 -0.40 12.91
CA PHE A 255 18.96 -0.87 14.23
C PHE A 255 17.44 -1.04 14.29
N VAL A 256 16.67 -0.10 13.75
CA VAL A 256 15.21 -0.20 13.67
C VAL A 256 14.79 -1.46 12.90
N HIS A 257 15.44 -1.75 11.78
CA HIS A 257 15.16 -2.96 11.02
C HIS A 257 15.53 -4.22 11.80
N PHE A 258 16.69 -4.23 12.47
CA PHE A 258 17.17 -5.37 13.27
C PHE A 258 16.19 -5.69 14.41
N ALA A 259 15.65 -4.67 15.10
CA ALA A 259 14.66 -4.85 16.15
C ALA A 259 13.25 -5.15 15.65
N SER A 260 12.96 -4.92 14.35
CA SER A 260 11.61 -5.00 13.80
C SER A 260 11.05 -6.43 13.75
N PRO A 261 9.70 -6.60 13.59
CA PRO A 261 9.06 -7.91 13.40
C PRO A 261 9.56 -8.71 12.19
N LYS A 262 10.19 -8.05 11.22
CA LYS A 262 10.79 -8.69 10.03
C LYS A 262 12.18 -9.29 10.28
N ALA A 263 12.77 -9.02 11.45
CA ALA A 263 14.06 -9.54 11.85
C ALA A 263 13.95 -10.22 13.24
N LEU A 264 14.44 -9.63 14.32
CA LEU A 264 14.45 -10.27 15.65
C LEU A 264 13.17 -10.05 16.47
N ASN A 265 12.25 -9.20 16.02
CA ASN A 265 10.99 -8.89 16.71
C ASN A 265 11.17 -8.52 18.20
N ILE A 266 12.09 -7.60 18.49
CA ILE A 266 12.37 -7.15 19.85
C ILE A 266 11.29 -6.15 20.25
N MET A 267 10.38 -6.57 21.12
CA MET A 267 9.30 -5.71 21.61
C MET A 267 9.84 -4.58 22.49
N GLY A 268 9.24 -3.39 22.38
CA GLY A 268 9.59 -2.24 23.19
C GLY A 268 10.75 -1.38 22.66
N LEU A 269 11.56 -1.85 21.70
CA LEU A 269 12.60 -1.04 21.06
C LEU A 269 12.04 -0.23 19.89
N SER A 270 11.36 0.88 20.19
CA SER A 270 10.90 1.82 19.16
C SER A 270 12.07 2.62 18.55
N GLU A 271 11.84 3.22 17.39
CA GLU A 271 12.82 4.09 16.71
C GLU A 271 13.34 5.20 17.64
N SER A 272 12.43 5.84 18.38
CA SER A 272 12.81 6.92 19.32
C SER A 272 13.66 6.46 20.50
N ILE A 273 13.50 5.22 20.96
CA ILE A 273 14.34 4.62 22.01
C ILE A 273 15.72 4.29 21.45
N LEU A 274 15.77 3.67 20.27
CA LEU A 274 17.04 3.34 19.61
C LEU A 274 17.84 4.60 19.30
N GLU A 275 17.20 5.68 18.85
CA GLU A 275 17.83 6.97 18.59
C GLU A 275 18.48 7.53 19.87
N LYS A 276 17.76 7.49 21.00
CA LYS A 276 18.30 7.92 22.31
C LYS A 276 19.49 7.08 22.75
N PHE A 277 19.45 5.78 22.52
CA PHE A 277 20.55 4.87 22.92
C PHE A 277 21.78 5.07 22.03
N ILE A 278 21.59 5.30 20.75
CA ILE A 278 22.68 5.67 19.83
C ILE A 278 23.28 7.01 20.25
N GLY A 279 22.45 8.01 20.51
CA GLY A 279 22.90 9.35 20.95
C GLY A 279 23.64 9.35 22.28
N LYS A 280 23.35 8.39 23.18
CA LYS A 280 24.09 8.19 24.44
C LYS A 280 25.36 7.34 24.26
N GLY A 281 25.64 6.85 23.05
CA GLY A 281 26.78 5.99 22.80
C GLY A 281 26.66 4.57 23.37
N TRP A 282 25.43 4.11 23.66
CA TRP A 282 25.19 2.75 24.16
C TRP A 282 25.09 1.70 23.03
N LEU A 283 24.81 2.13 21.80
CA LEU A 283 24.66 1.26 20.63
C LEU A 283 25.68 1.62 19.55
N HIS A 284 26.72 0.81 19.41
CA HIS A 284 27.71 0.88 18.33
C HIS A 284 27.54 -0.26 17.33
N SER A 285 27.23 -1.45 17.83
CA SER A 285 27.01 -2.69 17.06
C SER A 285 25.67 -3.35 17.43
N TYR A 286 25.23 -4.31 16.62
CA TYR A 286 24.02 -5.06 16.95
C TYR A 286 24.12 -5.89 18.24
N MET A 287 25.34 -6.28 18.62
CA MET A 287 25.56 -7.05 19.84
C MET A 287 25.27 -6.23 21.11
N ASP A 288 25.40 -4.93 21.05
CA ASP A 288 25.16 -4.06 22.20
C ASP A 288 23.67 -4.06 22.62
N ILE A 289 22.76 -4.42 21.71
CA ILE A 289 21.33 -4.58 22.04
C ILE A 289 21.11 -5.70 23.09
N PHE A 290 21.94 -6.74 23.07
CA PHE A 290 21.82 -7.83 24.03
C PHE A 290 22.51 -7.55 25.38
N ALA A 291 23.16 -6.40 25.48
CA ALA A 291 23.82 -5.91 26.70
C ALA A 291 23.07 -4.75 27.38
N LEU A 292 21.88 -4.40 26.86
CA LEU A 292 21.03 -3.31 27.39
C LEU A 292 20.35 -3.67 28.72
#